data_0c466c008e5b17a93236babd7873e2d7
#
_entry.id   0c466c008e5b17a93236babd7873e2d7
#
_cell.length_a   1.000
_cell.length_b   1.000
_cell.length_c   1.000
_cell.angle_alpha   90.00
_cell.angle_beta   90.00
_cell.angle_gamma   90.00
#
_symmetry.space_group_name_H-M   'P 1'
#
loop_
_entity.id
_entity.type
_entity.pdbx_description
1 polymer ?
#
loop_
_entity_poly.entity_id
_entity_poly.type
_entity_poly.pdbx_seq_one_letter_code
_entity_poly.pdbx_strand_id
1 'polypeptide(L)'
;VQHAGTEYSTVPDVQQTGNAHALMDSGLFDFVYNHHTHSIQPIEPYNGKFIAYGTGNGISESAPYENRVNNEFLLLRIQFAKQADGTWTTNDLAWAPATNLQNGGYKWCSVASDAPQGVCQSPDFDADVRERTRATVNAMGAEGAGVHELLLTQDPPLPVVAPAESAG
;
A
#
# COMPACT_ATOMS: atom_id res chain seq x y z
N VAL A 1 -5.68 12.01 0.92
CA VAL A 1 -4.32 11.77 1.42
C VAL A 1 -4.17 12.47 2.76
N GLN A 2 -3.67 11.74 3.74
CA GLN A 2 -3.27 12.28 5.04
C GLN A 2 -1.73 12.40 5.08
N HIS A 3 -1.20 13.38 5.81
CA HIS A 3 0.23 13.54 6.06
C HIS A 3 0.42 13.71 7.56
N ALA A 4 0.62 12.61 8.26
CA ALA A 4 0.66 12.55 9.73
C ALA A 4 1.39 11.30 10.21
N GLY A 5 1.69 11.25 11.49
CA GLY A 5 2.32 10.11 12.15
C GLY A 5 3.73 10.40 12.64
N THR A 6 4.32 9.42 13.28
CA THR A 6 5.70 9.49 13.77
C THR A 6 6.66 9.00 12.69
N GLU A 7 7.64 9.80 12.31
CA GLU A 7 8.66 9.42 11.32
C GLU A 7 9.38 8.13 11.73
N TYR A 8 9.65 7.29 10.74
CA TYR A 8 10.38 6.01 10.86
C TYR A 8 9.68 4.95 11.72
N SER A 9 8.39 5.15 12.03
CA SER A 9 7.57 4.16 12.71
C SER A 9 6.84 3.26 11.71
N THR A 10 6.89 1.95 11.93
CA THR A 10 6.08 0.97 11.21
C THR A 10 4.71 0.73 11.85
N VAL A 11 4.43 1.40 12.97
CA VAL A 11 3.16 1.31 13.70
C VAL A 11 2.48 2.69 13.66
N PRO A 12 1.21 2.76 13.22
CA PRO A 12 0.46 4.00 13.24
C PRO A 12 0.30 4.55 14.67
N ASP A 13 0.46 5.86 14.83
CA ASP A 13 0.21 6.49 16.12
C ASP A 13 -1.27 6.88 16.30
N VAL A 14 -1.61 7.34 17.53
CA VAL A 14 -2.99 7.68 17.90
C VAL A 14 -3.54 8.84 17.07
N GLN A 15 -2.70 9.81 16.70
CA GLN A 15 -3.12 10.92 15.85
C GLN A 15 -3.45 10.45 14.44
N GLN A 16 -2.60 9.57 13.90
CA GLN A 16 -2.76 9.00 12.57
C GLN A 16 -4.04 8.19 12.45
N THR A 17 -4.26 7.29 13.39
CA THR A 17 -5.47 6.44 13.43
C THR A 17 -6.74 7.28 13.66
N GLY A 18 -6.71 8.20 14.63
CA GLY A 18 -7.86 9.06 14.93
C GLY A 18 -8.28 9.93 13.75
N ASN A 19 -7.32 10.54 13.05
CA ASN A 19 -7.61 11.34 11.85
C ASN A 19 -8.16 10.49 10.70
N ALA A 20 -7.56 9.31 10.46
CA ALA A 20 -7.99 8.41 9.40
C ALA A 20 -9.43 7.90 9.64
N HIS A 21 -9.74 7.48 10.86
CA HIS A 21 -11.09 7.07 11.25
C HIS A 21 -12.09 8.22 11.10
N ALA A 22 -11.77 9.44 11.55
CA ALA A 22 -12.65 10.59 11.38
C ALA A 22 -12.94 10.92 9.92
N LEU A 23 -11.94 10.79 9.04
CA LEU A 23 -12.13 10.95 7.59
C LEU A 23 -13.07 9.88 7.03
N MET A 24 -12.89 8.62 7.40
CA MET A 24 -13.73 7.51 6.93
C MET A 24 -15.17 7.62 7.46
N ASP A 25 -15.33 7.96 8.75
CA ASP A 25 -16.64 8.12 9.40
C ASP A 25 -17.44 9.31 8.87
N SER A 26 -16.78 10.29 8.25
CA SER A 26 -17.46 11.40 7.56
C SER A 26 -18.33 10.94 6.39
N GLY A 27 -18.10 9.74 5.84
CA GLY A 27 -18.78 9.21 4.66
C GLY A 27 -18.34 9.86 3.34
N LEU A 28 -17.41 10.82 3.37
CA LEU A 28 -16.97 11.56 2.19
C LEU A 28 -15.82 10.89 1.43
N PHE A 29 -15.21 9.86 2.02
CA PHE A 29 -14.03 9.19 1.47
C PHE A 29 -14.26 7.68 1.36
N ASP A 30 -13.81 7.12 0.25
CA ASP A 30 -13.89 5.67 0.00
C ASP A 30 -12.57 4.95 0.30
N PHE A 31 -11.49 5.70 0.41
CA PHE A 31 -10.18 5.21 0.79
C PHE A 31 -9.33 6.33 1.37
N VAL A 32 -8.57 6.02 2.42
CA VAL A 32 -7.56 6.92 2.99
C VAL A 32 -6.19 6.27 2.90
N TYR A 33 -5.21 7.00 2.39
CA TYR A 33 -3.81 6.60 2.51
C TYR A 33 -2.97 7.75 3.06
N ASN A 34 -1.87 7.38 3.69
CA ASN A 34 -1.06 8.32 4.45
C ASN A 34 0.42 8.29 4.01
N HIS A 35 1.05 9.44 4.15
CA HIS A 35 2.48 9.67 4.03
C HIS A 35 3.03 10.31 5.31
N HIS A 36 4.27 10.71 5.32
CA HIS A 36 5.05 11.34 6.37
C HIS A 36 5.97 10.38 7.12
N THR A 37 5.52 9.18 7.43
CA THR A 37 6.25 8.25 8.30
C THR A 37 7.54 7.68 7.68
N HIS A 38 7.73 7.82 6.38
CA HIS A 38 8.85 7.24 5.64
C HIS A 38 9.01 5.72 5.81
N SER A 39 7.97 5.06 6.27
CA SER A 39 7.95 3.62 6.52
C SER A 39 6.66 3.00 5.99
N ILE A 40 6.71 1.74 5.60
CA ILE A 40 5.51 0.95 5.38
C ILE A 40 4.80 0.77 6.72
N GLN A 41 3.49 0.95 6.72
CA GLN A 41 2.61 0.72 7.86
C GLN A 41 1.43 -0.14 7.46
N PRO A 42 0.64 -0.68 8.42
CA PRO A 42 -0.47 -1.57 8.11
C PRO A 42 -1.53 -0.99 7.17
N ILE A 43 -2.26 -1.90 6.54
CA ILE A 43 -3.55 -1.61 5.93
C ILE A 43 -4.65 -2.10 6.90
N GLU A 44 -5.56 -1.20 7.28
CA GLU A 44 -6.67 -1.49 8.17
C GLU A 44 -7.97 -1.62 7.38
N PRO A 45 -8.70 -2.75 7.49
CA PRO A 45 -10.11 -2.82 7.13
C PRO A 45 -10.93 -2.02 8.14
N TYR A 46 -11.64 -0.99 7.68
CA TYR A 46 -12.42 -0.12 8.54
C TYR A 46 -13.80 0.18 7.95
N ASN A 47 -14.87 -0.23 8.63
CA ASN A 47 -16.27 0.01 8.23
C ASN A 47 -16.56 -0.35 6.76
N GLY A 48 -16.06 -1.52 6.28
CA GLY A 48 -16.24 -2.00 4.91
C GLY A 48 -15.37 -1.30 3.86
N LYS A 49 -14.45 -0.46 4.28
CA LYS A 49 -13.47 0.25 3.45
C LYS A 49 -12.05 -0.02 3.94
N PHE A 50 -11.04 0.66 3.42
CA PHE A 50 -9.65 0.44 3.80
C PHE A 50 -8.90 1.75 4.08
N ILE A 51 -7.95 1.67 5.01
CA ILE A 51 -7.00 2.72 5.35
C ILE A 51 -5.59 2.16 5.19
N ALA A 52 -4.74 2.77 4.36
CA ALA A 52 -3.31 2.45 4.27
C ALA A 52 -2.50 3.50 5.03
N TYR A 53 -1.94 3.13 6.17
CA TYR A 53 -1.30 4.07 7.09
C TYR A 53 0.07 4.57 6.65
N GLY A 54 0.78 3.84 5.82
CA GLY A 54 2.08 4.27 5.29
C GLY A 54 2.53 3.45 4.10
N THR A 55 2.98 4.15 3.05
CA THR A 55 3.47 3.52 1.82
C THR A 55 5.00 3.51 1.71
N GLY A 56 5.72 4.05 2.70
CA GLY A 56 7.18 4.10 2.68
C GLY A 56 7.76 5.12 1.70
N ASN A 57 9.02 4.90 1.31
CA ASN A 57 9.78 5.77 0.40
C ASN A 57 9.95 5.15 -0.98
N GLY A 58 9.20 5.64 -1.96
CA GLY A 58 9.28 5.14 -3.34
C GLY A 58 10.62 5.50 -4.01
N ILE A 59 10.89 6.80 -4.15
CA ILE A 59 12.17 7.33 -4.63
C ILE A 59 12.59 8.39 -3.64
N SER A 60 13.66 8.15 -2.88
CA SER A 60 14.08 9.05 -1.82
C SER A 60 15.58 9.08 -1.66
N GLU A 61 16.11 10.31 -1.56
CA GLU A 61 17.49 10.60 -1.22
C GLU A 61 17.72 10.63 0.31
N SER A 62 16.66 10.94 1.04
CA SER A 62 16.71 11.13 2.50
C SER A 62 16.55 9.84 3.31
N ALA A 63 16.28 8.71 2.65
CA ALA A 63 16.23 7.43 3.35
C ALA A 63 17.62 7.02 3.81
N PRO A 64 17.90 6.95 5.13
CA PRO A 64 19.21 6.52 5.58
C PRO A 64 19.52 5.12 5.08
N TYR A 65 20.63 4.95 4.38
CA TYR A 65 21.03 3.65 3.82
C TYR A 65 21.18 2.57 4.90
N GLU A 66 21.44 3.00 6.13
CA GLU A 66 21.62 2.15 7.29
C GLU A 66 20.29 1.65 7.89
N ASN A 67 19.19 2.35 7.65
CA ASN A 67 17.88 1.95 8.12
C ASN A 67 17.07 1.34 6.96
N ARG A 68 17.13 0.01 6.85
CA ARG A 68 16.50 -0.75 5.76
C ARG A 68 15.03 -0.46 5.57
N VAL A 69 14.27 -0.33 6.65
CA VAL A 69 12.82 -0.06 6.59
C VAL A 69 12.48 1.27 5.92
N ASN A 70 13.40 2.23 5.90
CA ASN A 70 13.19 3.51 5.25
C ASN A 70 13.53 3.50 3.75
N ASN A 71 14.07 2.40 3.25
CA ASN A 71 14.31 2.16 1.83
C ASN A 71 13.23 1.28 1.20
N GLU A 72 12.21 0.92 1.97
CA GLU A 72 11.11 0.08 1.51
C GLU A 72 9.92 0.91 1.10
N PHE A 73 9.19 0.39 0.13
CA PHE A 73 8.06 1.04 -0.48
C PHE A 73 6.94 0.05 -0.77
N LEU A 74 5.71 0.49 -0.56
CA LEU A 74 4.50 -0.24 -0.86
C LEU A 74 3.82 0.36 -2.09
N LEU A 75 3.78 -0.39 -3.18
CA LEU A 75 2.95 -0.06 -4.33
C LEU A 75 1.55 -0.59 -4.07
N LEU A 76 0.55 0.27 -4.19
CA LEU A 76 -0.86 -0.10 -4.02
C LEU A 76 -1.57 -0.09 -5.37
N ARG A 77 -2.38 -1.13 -5.61
CA ARG A 77 -3.36 -1.18 -6.69
C ARG A 77 -4.75 -1.26 -6.07
N ILE A 78 -5.59 -0.27 -6.39
CA ILE A 78 -6.96 -0.19 -5.87
C ILE A 78 -7.92 -0.13 -7.05
N GLN A 79 -8.96 -0.95 -7.00
CA GLN A 79 -10.09 -0.88 -7.92
C GLN A 79 -11.35 -0.48 -7.17
N PHE A 80 -11.99 0.57 -7.66
CA PHE A 80 -13.31 0.99 -7.18
C PHE A 80 -14.39 0.58 -8.15
N ALA A 81 -15.53 0.09 -7.63
CA ALA A 81 -16.70 -0.22 -8.40
C ALA A 81 -17.87 0.70 -8.00
N LYS A 82 -18.49 1.36 -9.00
CA LYS A 82 -19.68 2.18 -8.77
C LYS A 82 -20.90 1.28 -8.60
N GLN A 83 -21.66 1.50 -7.55
CA GLN A 83 -22.88 0.77 -7.25
C GLN A 83 -24.10 1.42 -7.91
N ALA A 84 -25.20 0.68 -7.98
CA ALA A 84 -26.44 1.16 -8.60
C ALA A 84 -27.07 2.38 -7.87
N ASP A 85 -26.79 2.53 -6.58
CA ASP A 85 -27.21 3.68 -5.76
C ASP A 85 -26.30 4.91 -5.89
N GLY A 86 -25.26 4.82 -6.73
CA GLY A 86 -24.30 5.88 -6.96
C GLY A 86 -23.11 5.91 -5.99
N THR A 87 -23.10 5.06 -4.98
CA THR A 87 -21.96 4.89 -4.07
C THR A 87 -20.79 4.16 -4.73
N TRP A 88 -19.61 4.21 -4.10
CA TRP A 88 -18.43 3.48 -4.55
C TRP A 88 -17.98 2.47 -3.49
N THR A 89 -17.53 1.33 -3.93
CA THR A 89 -16.93 0.31 -3.06
C THR A 89 -15.56 -0.07 -3.57
N THR A 90 -14.66 -0.45 -2.66
CA THR A 90 -13.40 -1.09 -3.06
C THR A 90 -13.70 -2.51 -3.51
N ASN A 91 -13.46 -2.79 -4.79
CA ASN A 91 -13.67 -4.12 -5.38
C ASN A 91 -12.42 -5.00 -5.27
N ASP A 92 -11.25 -4.38 -5.31
CA ASP A 92 -9.96 -5.04 -5.16
C ASP A 92 -8.96 -4.09 -4.52
N LEU A 93 -8.14 -4.62 -3.62
CA LEU A 93 -6.99 -3.93 -3.03
C LEU A 93 -5.81 -4.90 -2.96
N ALA A 94 -4.79 -4.60 -3.73
CA ALA A 94 -3.56 -5.38 -3.77
C ALA A 94 -2.34 -4.51 -3.50
N TRP A 95 -1.26 -5.12 -3.01
CA TRP A 95 -0.01 -4.45 -2.71
C TRP A 95 1.18 -5.22 -3.26
N ALA A 96 2.22 -4.51 -3.68
CA ALA A 96 3.50 -5.12 -4.06
C ALA A 96 4.65 -4.46 -3.28
N PRO A 97 5.59 -5.27 -2.73
CA PRO A 97 6.75 -4.75 -2.03
C PRO A 97 7.80 -4.26 -3.03
N ALA A 98 8.46 -3.17 -2.67
CA ALA A 98 9.58 -2.64 -3.44
C ALA A 98 10.65 -2.07 -2.51
N THR A 99 11.85 -1.92 -3.03
CA THR A 99 12.97 -1.27 -2.35
C THR A 99 13.49 -0.12 -3.19
N ASN A 100 13.99 0.92 -2.51
CA ASN A 100 14.65 2.05 -3.14
C ASN A 100 16.14 1.74 -3.30
N LEU A 101 16.62 1.72 -4.54
CA LEU A 101 18.03 1.51 -4.88
C LEU A 101 18.70 2.86 -5.10
N GLN A 102 19.72 3.16 -4.30
CA GLN A 102 20.50 4.39 -4.41
C GLN A 102 21.70 4.25 -5.36
N ASN A 103 22.18 3.04 -5.57
CA ASN A 103 23.31 2.76 -6.45
C ASN A 103 22.91 2.90 -7.93
N GLY A 104 23.54 3.82 -8.65
CA GLY A 104 23.29 4.05 -10.08
C GLY A 104 22.10 4.95 -10.41
N GLY A 105 21.71 5.80 -9.47
CA GLY A 105 20.56 6.70 -9.53
C GLY A 105 19.39 6.18 -8.72
N TYR A 106 18.60 7.09 -8.20
CA TYR A 106 17.45 6.75 -7.35
C TYR A 106 16.40 6.00 -8.17
N LYS A 107 16.25 4.71 -7.88
CA LYS A 107 15.30 3.81 -8.55
C LYS A 107 14.57 2.99 -7.52
N TRP A 108 13.31 2.75 -7.74
CA TRP A 108 12.63 1.67 -7.04
C TRP A 108 12.80 0.36 -7.81
N CYS A 109 12.86 -0.74 -7.07
CA CYS A 109 12.92 -2.08 -7.62
C CYS A 109 11.88 -2.94 -6.90
N SER A 110 10.98 -3.58 -7.64
CA SER A 110 10.01 -4.49 -7.04
C SER A 110 10.73 -5.73 -6.51
N VAL A 111 10.45 -6.09 -5.27
CA VAL A 111 10.89 -7.35 -4.68
C VAL A 111 9.76 -8.37 -4.58
N ALA A 112 8.66 -8.17 -5.32
CA ALA A 112 7.60 -9.17 -5.44
C ALA A 112 8.17 -10.53 -5.89
N SER A 113 7.56 -11.62 -5.46
CA SER A 113 8.08 -12.97 -5.71
C SER A 113 8.16 -13.33 -7.19
N ASP A 114 7.37 -12.66 -8.03
CA ASP A 114 7.32 -12.83 -9.48
C ASP A 114 7.82 -11.61 -10.26
N ALA A 115 8.65 -10.76 -9.63
CA ALA A 115 9.18 -9.56 -10.26
C ALA A 115 9.95 -9.89 -11.57
N PRO A 116 9.53 -9.35 -12.73
CA PRO A 116 10.07 -9.75 -14.04
C PRO A 116 11.53 -9.31 -14.24
N GLN A 117 11.98 -8.28 -13.54
CA GLN A 117 13.37 -7.82 -13.60
C GLN A 117 14.35 -8.70 -12.80
N GLY A 118 13.83 -9.69 -12.04
CA GLY A 118 14.64 -10.55 -11.20
C GLY A 118 15.07 -9.87 -9.88
N VAL A 119 16.23 -10.26 -9.38
CA VAL A 119 16.76 -9.85 -8.07
C VAL A 119 17.15 -8.36 -8.06
N CYS A 120 16.74 -7.65 -7.01
CA CYS A 120 17.08 -6.23 -6.79
C CYS A 120 18.47 -6.04 -6.17
N GLN A 121 18.74 -6.72 -5.05
CA GLN A 121 20.05 -6.66 -4.38
C GLN A 121 20.64 -8.07 -4.20
N SER A 122 19.92 -8.94 -3.52
CA SER A 122 20.24 -10.36 -3.40
C SER A 122 18.97 -11.15 -3.11
N PRO A 123 18.91 -12.46 -3.39
CA PRO A 123 17.74 -13.26 -3.10
C PRO A 123 17.30 -13.19 -1.63
N ASP A 124 18.25 -13.24 -0.71
CA ASP A 124 17.96 -13.21 0.73
C ASP A 124 17.46 -11.82 1.16
N PHE A 125 18.08 -10.74 0.66
CA PHE A 125 17.63 -9.37 0.95
C PHE A 125 16.20 -9.14 0.44
N ASP A 126 15.94 -9.53 -0.79
CA ASP A 126 14.62 -9.37 -1.41
C ASP A 126 13.55 -10.19 -0.70
N ALA A 127 13.90 -11.41 -0.22
CA ALA A 127 13.02 -12.25 0.59
C ALA A 127 12.71 -11.59 1.95
N ASP A 128 13.72 -11.02 2.62
CA ASP A 128 13.54 -10.30 3.88
C ASP A 128 12.60 -9.09 3.74
N VAL A 129 12.75 -8.32 2.66
CA VAL A 129 11.87 -7.18 2.38
C VAL A 129 10.42 -7.64 2.16
N ARG A 130 10.22 -8.69 1.37
CA ARG A 130 8.87 -9.27 1.14
C ARG A 130 8.20 -9.69 2.43
N GLU A 131 8.92 -10.48 3.23
CA GLU A 131 8.38 -11.04 4.47
C GLU A 131 8.03 -9.94 5.47
N ARG A 132 8.93 -8.97 5.66
CA ARG A 132 8.69 -7.82 6.53
C ARG A 132 7.52 -6.97 6.06
N THR A 133 7.43 -6.71 4.75
CA THR A 133 6.31 -5.96 4.17
C THR A 133 5.00 -6.70 4.40
N ARG A 134 4.94 -8.01 4.13
CA ARG A 134 3.75 -8.84 4.36
C ARG A 134 3.31 -8.79 5.82
N ALA A 135 4.23 -9.00 6.74
CA ALA A 135 3.95 -8.94 8.18
C ALA A 135 3.40 -7.58 8.60
N THR A 136 4.01 -6.49 8.10
CA THR A 136 3.58 -5.13 8.43
C THR A 136 2.20 -4.81 7.85
N VAL A 137 1.98 -5.07 6.57
CA VAL A 137 0.70 -4.81 5.89
C VAL A 137 -0.46 -5.53 6.59
N ASN A 138 -0.23 -6.77 7.03
CA ASN A 138 -1.25 -7.61 7.64
C ASN A 138 -1.44 -7.41 9.15
N ALA A 139 -0.64 -6.55 9.78
CA ALA A 139 -0.68 -6.36 11.24
C ALA A 139 -2.03 -5.86 11.79
N MET A 140 -2.90 -5.30 10.94
CA MET A 140 -4.27 -4.88 11.28
C MET A 140 -5.36 -5.67 10.55
N GLY A 141 -5.05 -6.87 10.05
CA GLY A 141 -6.04 -7.80 9.50
C GLY A 141 -6.36 -7.64 8.02
N ALA A 142 -5.51 -7.00 7.25
CA ALA A 142 -5.69 -6.76 5.82
C ALA A 142 -5.99 -8.03 5.01
N GLU A 143 -5.19 -9.08 5.19
CA GLU A 143 -5.34 -10.36 4.47
C GLU A 143 -6.70 -11.02 4.75
N GLY A 144 -7.14 -11.01 6.01
CA GLY A 144 -8.45 -11.54 6.39
C GLY A 144 -9.63 -10.81 5.76
N ALA A 145 -9.42 -9.57 5.32
CA ALA A 145 -10.40 -8.75 4.60
C ALA A 145 -10.24 -8.80 3.07
N GLY A 146 -9.41 -9.69 2.54
CA GLY A 146 -9.23 -9.90 1.10
C GLY A 146 -8.15 -9.05 0.45
N VAL A 147 -7.38 -8.26 1.21
CA VAL A 147 -6.21 -7.56 0.69
C VAL A 147 -5.10 -8.58 0.41
N HIS A 148 -4.51 -8.54 -0.76
CA HIS A 148 -3.56 -9.55 -1.19
C HIS A 148 -2.29 -8.98 -1.83
N GLU A 149 -1.24 -9.80 -1.91
CA GLU A 149 -0.03 -9.44 -2.65
C GLU A 149 -0.33 -9.42 -4.15
N LEU A 150 0.05 -8.36 -4.82
CA LEU A 150 -0.02 -8.22 -6.27
C LEU A 150 1.09 -9.02 -6.92
N LEU A 151 0.73 -10.04 -7.68
CA LEU A 151 1.66 -10.79 -8.51
C LEU A 151 1.78 -10.12 -9.88
N LEU A 152 2.91 -9.46 -10.14
CA LEU A 152 3.10 -8.55 -11.27
C LEU A 152 2.97 -9.23 -12.64
N THR A 153 3.23 -10.55 -12.71
CA THR A 153 3.16 -11.33 -13.96
C THR A 153 1.89 -12.20 -14.04
N GLN A 154 1.21 -12.44 -12.94
CA GLN A 154 0.08 -13.36 -12.85
C GLN A 154 -1.26 -12.64 -12.71
N ASP A 155 -1.26 -11.49 -12.04
CA ASP A 155 -2.46 -10.66 -11.92
C ASP A 155 -2.69 -9.90 -13.22
N PRO A 156 -3.72 -10.24 -14.00
CA PRO A 156 -4.03 -9.49 -15.21
C PRO A 156 -4.37 -8.04 -14.85
N PRO A 157 -4.20 -7.10 -15.79
CA PRO A 157 -4.76 -5.77 -15.59
C PRO A 157 -6.25 -5.91 -15.26
N LEU A 158 -6.69 -5.23 -14.21
CA LEU A 158 -8.09 -5.26 -13.78
C LEU A 158 -8.99 -4.88 -14.97
N PRO A 159 -10.09 -5.59 -15.21
CA PRO A 159 -11.01 -5.23 -16.29
C PRO A 159 -11.52 -3.80 -16.05
N VAL A 160 -11.50 -3.01 -17.11
CA VAL A 160 -12.17 -1.70 -17.08
C VAL A 160 -13.65 -1.96 -16.82
N VAL A 161 -14.12 -1.65 -15.61
CA VAL A 161 -15.55 -1.71 -15.29
C VAL A 161 -16.24 -0.64 -16.12
N ALA A 162 -16.97 -1.05 -17.15
CA ALA A 162 -17.78 -0.12 -17.90
C ALA A 162 -18.78 0.57 -16.95
N PRO A 163 -18.98 1.89 -17.08
CA PRO A 163 -20.01 2.56 -16.28
C PRO A 163 -21.33 1.83 -16.49
N ALA A 164 -22.04 1.56 -15.38
CA ALA A 164 -23.38 1.00 -15.46
C ALA A 164 -24.20 1.87 -16.41
N GLU A 165 -24.75 1.28 -17.48
CA GLU A 165 -25.62 2.00 -18.39
C GLU A 165 -26.75 2.59 -17.56
N SER A 166 -26.88 3.91 -17.59
CA SER A 166 -27.99 4.61 -16.96
C SER A 166 -29.26 4.07 -17.62
N ALA A 167 -30.04 3.29 -16.86
CA ALA A 167 -31.38 2.93 -17.27
C ALA A 167 -32.16 4.23 -17.53
N GLY A 168 -32.47 4.48 -18.82
CA GLY A 168 -33.25 5.62 -19.27
C GLY A 168 -34.75 5.52 -18.83
#